data_c5adcda52891e5a0cc7811c0c6e5008f
#
_entry.id   c5adcda52891e5a0cc7811c0c6e5008f
#
_cell.length_a   1.000
_cell.length_b   1.000
_cell.length_c   1.000
_cell.angle_alpha   90.00
_cell.angle_beta   90.00
_cell.angle_gamma   90.00
#
_symmetry.space_group_name_H-M   'P 1'
#
loop_
_entity.id
_entity.type
_entity.pdbx_description
1 polymer ?
#
loop_
_entity_poly.entity_id
_entity_poly.type
_entity_poly.pdbx_seq_one_letter_code
_entity_poly.pdbx_strand_id
1 'polypeptide(L)'
;MATVGIDLGTTNSLVSVWQDDKCTLIPNNLGEYLTPSVVGIDENGEMLVGKTAKERLISHPESTVASFKRFMGTEKTFMLGNRQFTAADLSSMVLRQLKEDAEKYLG
;
A
#
# COMPACT_ATOMS: atom_id res chain seq x y z
N MET A 1 10.08 21.29 -11.07
CA MET A 1 9.08 20.73 -10.13
C MET A 1 8.50 19.44 -10.71
N ALA A 2 8.38 18.42 -9.90
CA ALA A 2 7.82 17.14 -10.33
C ALA A 2 6.41 16.98 -9.77
N THR A 3 5.52 16.45 -10.58
CA THR A 3 4.16 16.09 -10.16
C THR A 3 4.11 14.58 -10.00
N VAL A 4 3.73 14.11 -8.84
CA VAL A 4 3.63 12.68 -8.55
C VAL A 4 2.16 12.25 -8.60
N GLY A 5 1.90 11.19 -9.34
CA GLY A 5 0.58 10.59 -9.43
C GLY A 5 0.55 9.23 -8.75
N ILE A 6 -0.52 8.95 -8.02
CA ILE A 6 -0.71 7.68 -7.35
C ILE A 6 -1.99 7.04 -7.85
N ASP A 7 -1.90 5.78 -8.27
CA ASP A 7 -3.06 4.97 -8.62
C ASP A 7 -3.23 3.92 -7.52
N LEU A 8 -4.23 4.12 -6.68
CA LEU A 8 -4.55 3.22 -5.57
C LEU A 8 -5.56 2.19 -6.06
N GLY A 9 -5.07 1.06 -6.56
CA GLY A 9 -5.92 0.00 -7.07
C GLY A 9 -6.36 -0.98 -6.00
N THR A 10 -7.36 -1.79 -6.34
CA THR A 10 -7.89 -2.80 -5.43
C THR A 10 -6.87 -3.90 -5.16
N THR A 11 -6.17 -4.34 -6.18
CA THR A 11 -5.20 -5.44 -6.10
C THR A 11 -3.77 -4.93 -5.97
N ASN A 12 -3.40 -3.97 -6.82
CA ASN A 12 -2.08 -3.37 -6.83
C ASN A 12 -2.18 -1.86 -6.94
N SER A 13 -1.17 -1.19 -6.43
CA SER A 13 -1.07 0.26 -6.51
C SER A 13 0.24 0.61 -7.20
N LEU A 14 0.31 1.81 -7.77
CA LEU A 14 1.53 2.27 -8.41
C LEU A 14 1.67 3.78 -8.25
N VAL A 15 2.89 4.26 -8.46
CA VAL A 15 3.19 5.67 -8.38
C VAL A 15 4.01 6.06 -9.60
N SER A 16 3.73 7.25 -10.13
CA SER A 16 4.42 7.77 -11.30
C SER A 16 4.84 9.21 -11.05
N VAL A 17 5.82 9.68 -11.82
CA VAL A 17 6.24 11.07 -11.79
C VAL A 17 6.10 11.65 -13.19
N TRP A 18 5.57 12.86 -13.27
CA TRP A 18 5.43 13.61 -14.49
C TRP A 18 6.51 14.69 -14.50
N GLN A 19 7.49 14.55 -15.38
CA GLN A 19 8.60 15.48 -15.55
C GLN A 19 8.96 15.56 -17.03
N ASP A 20 9.33 16.77 -17.49
CA ASP A 20 9.82 16.98 -18.86
C ASP A 20 8.91 16.38 -19.92
N ASP A 21 7.60 16.55 -19.74
CA ASP A 21 6.54 16.05 -20.62
C ASP A 21 6.51 14.52 -20.73
N LYS A 22 7.05 13.84 -19.72
CA LYS A 22 7.03 12.37 -19.64
C LYS A 22 6.47 11.90 -18.33
N CYS A 23 5.72 10.80 -18.41
CA CYS A 23 5.22 10.10 -17.23
C CYS A 23 6.06 8.83 -17.04
N THR A 24 6.73 8.75 -15.92
CA THR A 24 7.63 7.62 -15.62
C THR A 24 7.16 6.92 -14.36
N LEU A 25 7.06 5.59 -14.42
CA LEU A 25 6.71 4.80 -13.25
C LEU A 25 7.88 4.82 -12.25
N ILE A 26 7.55 4.94 -10.98
CA ILE A 26 8.54 4.92 -9.90
C ILE A 26 8.55 3.53 -9.27
N PRO A 27 9.73 2.87 -9.19
CA PRO A 27 9.82 1.59 -8.52
C PRO A 27 9.70 1.75 -7.00
N ASN A 28 9.18 0.72 -6.36
CA ASN A 28 9.12 0.68 -4.90
C ASN A 28 10.49 0.27 -4.32
N ASN A 29 10.56 0.12 -3.00
CA ASN A 29 11.81 -0.22 -2.32
C ASN A 29 12.35 -1.62 -2.67
N LEU A 30 11.57 -2.43 -3.37
CA LEU A 30 11.99 -3.74 -3.87
C LEU A 30 12.37 -3.70 -5.35
N GLY A 31 12.33 -2.52 -5.97
CA GLY A 31 12.63 -2.35 -7.39
C GLY A 31 11.48 -2.75 -8.32
N GLU A 32 10.27 -2.92 -7.79
CA GLU A 32 9.11 -3.32 -8.57
C GLU A 32 8.18 -2.13 -8.79
N TYR A 33 7.51 -2.08 -9.93
CA TYR A 33 6.61 -0.96 -10.27
C TYR A 33 5.22 -1.10 -9.66
N LEU A 34 4.80 -2.32 -9.35
CA LEU A 34 3.52 -2.55 -8.72
C LEU A 34 3.74 -2.87 -7.24
N THR A 35 2.96 -2.22 -6.38
CA THR A 35 2.97 -2.51 -4.95
C THR A 35 1.63 -3.16 -4.62
N PRO A 36 1.63 -4.40 -4.13
CA PRO A 36 0.38 -5.04 -3.75
C PRO A 36 -0.38 -4.21 -2.71
N SER A 37 -1.69 -4.04 -2.94
CA SER A 37 -2.57 -3.30 -2.02
C SER A 37 -2.96 -4.22 -0.87
N VAL A 38 -1.97 -4.61 -0.09
CA VAL A 38 -2.11 -5.55 1.04
C VAL A 38 -1.45 -4.93 2.25
N VAL A 39 -2.11 -5.04 3.40
CA VAL A 39 -1.60 -4.52 4.67
C VAL A 39 -1.63 -5.65 5.69
N GLY A 40 -0.60 -5.74 6.50
CA GLY A 40 -0.52 -6.71 7.57
C GLY A 40 0.17 -6.15 8.79
N ILE A 41 0.18 -6.93 9.86
CA ILE A 41 0.89 -6.57 11.08
C ILE A 41 1.74 -7.78 11.47
N ASP A 42 3.00 -7.53 11.82
CA ASP A 42 3.90 -8.62 12.20
C ASP A 42 3.83 -8.91 13.70
N GLU A 43 4.65 -9.84 14.16
CA GLU A 43 4.67 -10.30 15.55
C GLU A 43 5.10 -9.19 16.51
N ASN A 44 5.81 -8.19 16.00
CA ASN A 44 6.28 -7.07 16.80
C ASN A 44 5.30 -5.90 16.80
N GLY A 45 4.16 -6.05 16.13
CA GLY A 45 3.16 -5.00 16.04
C GLY A 45 3.46 -3.97 14.95
N GLU A 46 4.43 -4.23 14.08
CA GLU A 46 4.76 -3.31 13.00
C GLU A 46 3.89 -3.56 11.77
N MET A 47 3.48 -2.46 11.13
CA MET A 47 2.65 -2.54 9.93
C MET A 47 3.50 -2.90 8.72
N LEU A 48 2.98 -3.82 7.94
CA LEU A 48 3.60 -4.26 6.69
C LEU A 48 2.70 -3.85 5.53
N VAL A 49 3.29 -3.36 4.46
CA VAL A 49 2.54 -2.94 3.27
C VAL A 49 3.22 -3.50 2.03
N GLY A 50 2.42 -4.00 1.10
CA GLY A 50 2.91 -4.47 -0.18
C GLY A 50 3.26 -5.94 -0.18
N LYS A 51 4.37 -6.28 -0.84
CA LYS A 51 4.76 -7.67 -1.06
C LYS A 51 5.01 -8.42 0.24
N THR A 52 5.63 -7.78 1.22
CA THR A 52 5.90 -8.42 2.52
C THR A 52 4.61 -8.81 3.22
N ALA A 53 3.57 -7.96 3.10
CA ALA A 53 2.26 -8.28 3.64
C ALA A 53 1.58 -9.38 2.80
N LYS A 54 1.68 -9.28 1.47
CA LYS A 54 1.05 -10.25 0.57
C LYS A 54 1.52 -11.68 0.84
N GLU A 55 2.80 -11.85 1.12
CA GLU A 55 3.36 -13.16 1.42
C GLU A 55 2.77 -13.79 2.67
N ARG A 56 2.16 -12.99 3.53
CA ARG A 56 1.57 -13.45 4.79
C ARG A 56 0.06 -13.74 4.69
N LEU A 57 -0.56 -13.54 3.53
CA LEU A 57 -1.99 -13.77 3.34
C LEU A 57 -2.40 -15.21 3.66
N ILE A 58 -1.55 -16.16 3.32
CA ILE A 58 -1.83 -17.58 3.56
C ILE A 58 -1.36 -18.02 4.95
N SER A 59 -0.16 -17.61 5.35
CA SER A 59 0.43 -18.05 6.61
C SER A 59 -0.13 -17.31 7.83
N HIS A 60 -0.55 -16.07 7.67
CA HIS A 60 -1.04 -15.23 8.76
C HIS A 60 -2.32 -14.48 8.35
N PRO A 61 -3.39 -15.20 7.98
CA PRO A 61 -4.60 -14.55 7.48
C PRO A 61 -5.31 -13.69 8.53
N GLU A 62 -5.13 -13.98 9.81
CA GLU A 62 -5.75 -13.21 10.90
C GLU A 62 -5.08 -11.83 11.11
N SER A 63 -3.90 -11.63 10.53
CA SER A 63 -3.17 -10.37 10.68
C SER A 63 -2.80 -9.73 9.34
N THR A 64 -3.50 -10.12 8.26
CA THR A 64 -3.23 -9.59 6.92
C THR A 64 -4.55 -9.38 6.19
N VAL A 65 -4.67 -8.30 5.44
CA VAL A 65 -5.89 -8.00 4.68
C VAL A 65 -5.56 -7.46 3.29
N ALA A 66 -6.34 -7.91 2.32
CA ALA A 66 -6.28 -7.47 0.94
C ALA A 66 -7.67 -7.04 0.48
N SER A 67 -7.77 -6.42 -0.70
CA SER A 67 -9.04 -6.06 -1.33
C SER A 67 -9.94 -5.16 -0.48
N PHE A 68 -9.36 -4.39 0.42
CA PHE A 68 -10.13 -3.52 1.32
C PHE A 68 -10.69 -2.28 0.62
N LYS A 69 -10.15 -1.90 -0.53
CA LYS A 69 -10.62 -0.71 -1.26
C LYS A 69 -12.10 -0.78 -1.61
N ARG A 70 -12.62 -1.99 -1.80
CA ARG A 70 -14.04 -2.20 -2.09
C ARG A 70 -14.96 -1.68 -1.00
N PHE A 71 -14.44 -1.53 0.20
CA PHE A 71 -15.23 -1.12 1.38
C PHE A 71 -14.99 0.33 1.79
N MET A 72 -14.36 1.12 0.90
CA MET A 72 -14.20 2.55 1.13
C MET A 72 -15.57 3.20 1.26
N GLY A 73 -15.71 4.08 2.26
CA GLY A 73 -16.98 4.76 2.50
C GLY A 73 -18.03 3.91 3.21
N THR A 74 -17.70 2.67 3.58
CA THR A 74 -18.61 1.80 4.34
C THR A 74 -18.17 1.74 5.81
N GLU A 75 -19.01 1.13 6.65
CA GLU A 75 -18.73 0.96 8.06
C GLU A 75 -17.96 -0.33 8.36
N LYS A 76 -17.60 -1.10 7.33
CA LYS A 76 -16.86 -2.35 7.52
C LYS A 76 -15.52 -2.08 8.16
N THR A 77 -15.16 -2.91 9.15
CA THR A 77 -13.86 -2.86 9.81
C THR A 77 -13.11 -4.16 9.61
N PHE A 78 -11.81 -4.09 9.74
CA PHE A 78 -10.90 -5.21 9.54
C PHE A 78 -10.04 -5.37 10.79
N MET A 79 -9.89 -6.60 11.25
CA MET A 79 -9.01 -6.88 12.39
C MET A 79 -7.66 -7.35 11.89
N LEU A 80 -6.61 -6.69 12.36
CA LEU A 80 -5.23 -7.13 12.14
C LEU A 80 -4.67 -7.45 13.52
N GLY A 81 -4.59 -8.74 13.83
CA GLY A 81 -4.31 -9.13 15.19
C GLY A 81 -5.44 -8.67 16.10
N ASN A 82 -5.11 -7.86 17.10
CA ASN A 82 -6.09 -7.31 18.04
C ASN A 82 -6.42 -5.83 17.78
N ARG A 83 -6.02 -5.30 16.61
CA ARG A 83 -6.27 -3.90 16.25
C ARG A 83 -7.29 -3.82 15.13
N GLN A 84 -8.13 -2.80 15.19
CA GLN A 84 -9.24 -2.61 14.26
C GLN A 84 -8.98 -1.44 13.31
N PHE A 85 -9.26 -1.64 12.02
CA PHE A 85 -9.02 -0.64 10.98
C PHE A 85 -10.20 -0.54 10.04
N THR A 86 -10.40 0.65 9.47
CA THR A 86 -11.34 0.85 8.37
C THR A 86 -10.60 0.70 7.05
N ALA A 87 -11.34 0.62 5.94
CA ALA A 87 -10.73 0.61 4.62
C ALA A 87 -9.94 1.89 4.36
N ALA A 88 -10.42 3.03 4.89
CA ALA A 88 -9.72 4.31 4.76
C ALA A 88 -8.38 4.28 5.51
N ASP A 89 -8.35 3.69 6.71
CA ASP A 89 -7.10 3.55 7.47
C ASP A 89 -6.08 2.75 6.69
N LEU A 90 -6.51 1.61 6.12
CA LEU A 90 -5.62 0.72 5.38
C LEU A 90 -5.13 1.37 4.09
N SER A 91 -6.01 2.08 3.40
CA SER A 91 -5.65 2.82 2.19
C SER A 91 -4.63 3.91 2.48
N SER A 92 -4.75 4.59 3.64
CA SER A 92 -3.78 5.59 4.07
C SER A 92 -2.39 5.00 4.25
N MET A 93 -2.31 3.77 4.73
CA MET A 93 -1.03 3.09 4.93
C MET A 93 -0.37 2.78 3.60
N VAL A 94 -1.15 2.33 2.60
CA VAL A 94 -0.64 2.09 1.26
C VAL A 94 -0.16 3.39 0.63
N LEU A 95 -0.95 4.46 0.76
CA LEU A 95 -0.58 5.78 0.23
C LEU A 95 0.72 6.29 0.84
N ARG A 96 0.89 6.11 2.15
CA ARG A 96 2.10 6.52 2.84
C ARG A 96 3.32 5.78 2.31
N GLN A 97 3.19 4.47 2.10
CA GLN A 97 4.28 3.67 1.55
C GLN A 97 4.67 4.14 0.15
N LEU A 98 3.68 4.39 -0.71
CA LEU A 98 3.93 4.87 -2.05
C LEU A 98 4.58 6.26 -2.04
N LYS A 99 4.17 7.12 -1.12
CA LYS A 99 4.78 8.43 -0.95
C LYS A 99 6.24 8.32 -0.55
N GLU A 100 6.55 7.46 0.41
CA GLU A 100 7.92 7.23 0.84
C GLU A 100 8.78 6.69 -0.30
N ASP A 101 8.24 5.76 -1.09
CA ASP A 101 8.95 5.20 -2.24
C ASP A 101 9.26 6.30 -3.27
N ALA A 102 8.31 7.17 -3.53
CA ALA A 102 8.49 8.29 -4.45
C ALA A 102 9.55 9.27 -3.94
N GLU A 103 9.52 9.60 -2.66
CA GLU A 103 10.48 10.51 -2.06
C GLU A 103 11.91 9.97 -2.13
N LYS A 104 12.09 8.68 -1.90
CA LYS A 104 13.39 8.03 -2.01
C LYS A 104 13.91 8.04 -3.45
N TYR A 105 13.03 7.78 -4.39
CA TYR A 105 13.40 7.73 -5.81
C TYR A 105 13.79 9.11 -6.33
N LEU A 106 13.06 10.14 -5.94
CA LEU A 106 13.29 11.50 -6.43
C LEU A 106 14.39 12.24 -5.67
N GLY A 107 14.74 11.77 -4.51
CA GLY A 107 15.80 12.37 -3.70
C GLY A 107 15.31 13.43 -2.71
#